data_a1751cd494c8c789b1c444be93f8a6cd
#
_entry.id   a1751cd494c8c789b1c444be93f8a6cd
#
_cell.length_a   1.000
_cell.length_b   1.000
_cell.length_c   1.000
_cell.angle_alpha   90.00
_cell.angle_beta   90.00
_cell.angle_gamma   90.00
#
_symmetry.space_group_name_H-M   'P 1'
#
loop_
_entity.id
_entity.type
_entity.pdbx_description
1 polymer ?
#
loop_
_entity_poly.entity_id
_entity_poly.type
_entity_poly.pdbx_seq_one_letter_code
_entity_poly.pdbx_strand_id
1 'polypeptide(L)'
;MTDLRPSPRQLGLEFPGTPGTTNSIVDVADVSVGYWHHDGLNSEGRPVRTGVTAILPMGDAPLLYACPAAIHSQNGNGEMTGSHWIRDSGRMSSPVLITNTHAVGAAHSGAVAWMVECVKNTSIASQPIQRTIPVLSFYNLYNNQSQILAICL
;
A
#
# COMPACT_ATOMS: atom_id res chain seq x y z
N MET A 1 11.31 17.25 6.80
CA MET A 1 12.44 16.57 7.49
C MET A 1 13.02 15.59 6.47
N THR A 2 14.21 15.87 5.98
CA THR A 2 14.93 14.92 5.12
C THR A 2 15.29 13.70 5.97
N ASP A 3 14.82 12.53 5.56
CA ASP A 3 15.19 11.27 6.19
C ASP A 3 16.72 11.11 6.05
N LEU A 4 17.43 11.21 7.16
CA LEU A 4 18.89 11.12 7.21
C LEU A 4 19.39 9.67 7.10
N ARG A 5 18.48 8.70 6.95
CA ARG A 5 18.86 7.31 6.81
C ARG A 5 19.26 7.00 5.37
N PRO A 6 20.44 6.40 5.16
CA PRO A 6 20.87 6.06 3.82
C PRO A 6 19.97 4.99 3.21
N SER A 7 19.71 5.10 1.91
CA SER A 7 19.02 4.07 1.16
C SER A 7 19.87 2.79 1.06
N PRO A 8 19.26 1.61 0.79
CA PRO A 8 20.03 0.37 0.65
C PRO A 8 21.15 0.45 -0.40
N ARG A 9 20.95 1.14 -1.52
CA ARG A 9 22.00 1.35 -2.53
C ARG A 9 23.13 2.25 -2.01
N GLN A 10 22.82 3.27 -1.23
CA GLN A 10 23.84 4.11 -0.57
C GLN A 10 24.65 3.34 0.47
N LEU A 11 24.09 2.25 1.01
CA LEU A 11 24.80 1.31 1.89
C LEU A 11 25.60 0.26 1.12
N GLY A 12 25.68 0.34 -0.20
CA GLY A 12 26.44 -0.59 -1.04
C GLY A 12 25.72 -1.90 -1.36
N LEU A 13 24.41 -2.01 -1.08
CA LEU A 13 23.64 -3.17 -1.50
C LEU A 13 23.37 -3.12 -3.01
N GLU A 14 23.76 -4.17 -3.70
CA GLU A 14 23.53 -4.30 -5.14
C GLU A 14 22.13 -4.84 -5.41
N PHE A 15 21.43 -4.16 -6.32
CA PHE A 15 20.14 -4.59 -6.86
C PHE A 15 20.26 -4.67 -8.38
N PRO A 16 19.68 -5.71 -9.00
CA PRO A 16 19.67 -5.82 -10.46
C PRO A 16 18.87 -4.66 -11.08
N GLY A 17 19.26 -4.28 -12.29
CA GLY A 17 18.59 -3.22 -13.06
C GLY A 17 19.16 -1.82 -12.83
N THR A 18 18.70 -0.91 -13.67
CA THR A 18 19.08 0.52 -13.63
C THR A 18 18.02 1.29 -12.85
N PRO A 19 18.40 2.04 -11.80
CA PRO A 19 17.43 2.84 -11.06
C PRO A 19 16.91 4.00 -11.92
N GLY A 20 15.64 4.37 -11.72
CA GLY A 20 15.10 5.62 -12.24
C GLY A 20 15.64 6.84 -11.49
N THR A 21 15.12 8.00 -11.81
CA THR A 21 15.62 9.30 -11.33
C THR A 21 15.59 9.42 -9.80
N THR A 22 14.53 8.93 -9.17
CA THR A 22 14.38 8.99 -7.70
C THR A 22 14.79 7.70 -7.01
N ASN A 23 15.09 6.64 -7.78
CA ASN A 23 15.33 5.28 -7.27
C ASN A 23 14.20 4.81 -6.36
N SER A 24 12.97 5.05 -6.76
CA SER A 24 11.74 4.79 -6.02
C SER A 24 10.62 4.32 -6.95
N ILE A 25 9.60 3.71 -6.38
CA ILE A 25 8.40 3.27 -7.11
C ILE A 25 7.68 4.43 -7.83
N VAL A 26 7.85 5.65 -7.37
CA VAL A 26 7.29 6.85 -8.02
C VAL A 26 8.00 7.25 -9.32
N ASP A 27 9.06 6.55 -9.71
CA ASP A 27 9.64 6.67 -11.05
C ASP A 27 8.75 6.03 -12.13
N VAL A 28 7.79 5.19 -11.73
CA VAL A 28 6.76 4.66 -12.63
C VAL A 28 5.69 5.71 -12.82
N ALA A 29 5.36 6.02 -14.09
CA ALA A 29 4.34 7.00 -14.42
C ALA A 29 3.00 6.67 -13.74
N ASP A 30 2.29 7.68 -13.29
CA ASP A 30 0.99 7.60 -12.62
C ASP A 30 0.97 6.89 -11.26
N VAL A 31 2.11 6.40 -10.76
CA VAL A 31 2.19 5.87 -9.39
C VAL A 31 2.38 6.99 -8.39
N SER A 32 1.47 7.07 -7.43
CA SER A 32 1.57 7.99 -6.30
C SER A 32 1.71 7.23 -4.99
N VAL A 33 2.51 7.78 -4.08
CA VAL A 33 2.73 7.20 -2.74
C VAL A 33 2.55 8.28 -1.69
N GLY A 34 1.71 7.99 -0.71
CA GLY A 34 1.55 8.80 0.48
C GLY A 34 1.80 7.95 1.72
N TYR A 35 2.24 8.60 2.79
CA TYR A 35 2.39 7.92 4.07
C TYR A 35 2.05 8.87 5.22
N TRP A 36 1.56 8.28 6.28
CA TRP A 36 1.38 8.94 7.56
C TRP A 36 1.99 8.07 8.66
N HIS A 37 2.64 8.69 9.61
CA HIS A 37 3.18 7.99 10.77
C HIS A 37 2.92 8.79 12.05
N HIS A 38 2.79 8.06 13.12
CA HIS A 38 2.73 8.60 14.48
C HIS A 38 3.92 8.07 15.27
N ASP A 39 4.70 8.99 15.81
CA ASP A 39 5.79 8.73 16.75
C ASP A 39 5.55 9.59 17.98
N GLY A 40 5.12 8.98 19.06
CA GLY A 40 4.73 9.70 20.27
C GLY A 40 4.54 8.78 21.45
N LEU A 41 3.87 9.28 22.47
CA LEU A 41 3.50 8.51 23.66
C LEU A 41 1.97 8.36 23.74
N ASN A 42 1.50 7.22 24.22
CA ASN A 42 0.10 7.04 24.56
C ASN A 42 -0.23 7.70 25.91
N SER A 43 -1.48 7.64 26.35
CA SER A 43 -1.96 8.20 27.62
C SER A 43 -1.26 7.62 28.86
N GLU A 44 -0.61 6.45 28.71
CA GLU A 44 0.14 5.78 29.78
C GLU A 44 1.65 6.08 29.73
N GLY A 45 2.08 7.00 28.84
CA GLY A 45 3.50 7.33 28.65
C GLY A 45 4.30 6.28 27.91
N ARG A 46 3.67 5.30 27.27
CA ARG A 46 4.37 4.27 26.47
C ARG A 46 4.59 4.75 25.03
N PRO A 47 5.74 4.45 24.43
CA PRO A 47 6.01 4.83 23.04
C PRO A 47 5.03 4.15 22.07
N VAL A 48 4.46 4.96 21.19
CA VAL A 48 3.61 4.50 20.08
C VAL A 48 4.32 4.87 18.79
N ARG A 49 4.62 3.86 17.98
CA ARG A 49 5.22 4.03 16.65
C ARG A 49 4.41 3.22 15.67
N THR A 50 3.61 3.92 14.88
CA THR A 50 2.69 3.29 13.92
C THR A 50 2.54 4.17 12.69
N GLY A 51 2.01 3.60 11.62
CA GLY A 51 1.78 4.35 10.40
C GLY A 51 1.09 3.52 9.34
N VAL A 52 0.79 4.20 8.25
CA VAL A 52 0.25 3.60 7.04
C VAL A 52 0.92 4.21 5.83
N THR A 53 1.25 3.38 4.86
CA THR A 53 1.65 3.80 3.51
C THR A 53 0.53 3.47 2.55
N ALA A 54 0.15 4.42 1.72
CA ALA A 54 -0.83 4.24 0.65
C ALA A 54 -0.13 4.36 -0.70
N ILE A 55 -0.37 3.40 -1.58
CA ILE A 55 0.13 3.40 -2.95
C ILE A 55 -1.08 3.46 -3.87
N LEU A 56 -1.10 4.43 -4.77
CA LEU A 56 -2.09 4.59 -5.82
C LEU A 56 -1.45 4.20 -7.16
N PRO A 57 -1.68 2.97 -7.66
CA PRO A 57 -1.03 2.49 -8.88
C PRO A 57 -1.48 3.19 -10.16
N MET A 58 -2.61 3.87 -10.11
CA MET A 58 -3.24 4.57 -11.24
C MET A 58 -3.45 6.06 -10.94
N GLY A 59 -2.63 6.64 -10.07
CA GLY A 59 -2.70 8.05 -9.69
C GLY A 59 -4.06 8.48 -9.15
N ASP A 60 -4.52 9.65 -9.57
CA ASP A 60 -5.76 10.25 -9.07
C ASP A 60 -7.05 9.62 -9.65
N ALA A 61 -6.93 8.69 -10.60
CA ALA A 61 -8.06 7.99 -11.20
C ALA A 61 -8.19 6.51 -10.78
N PRO A 62 -7.85 6.11 -9.54
CA PRO A 62 -7.73 4.70 -9.14
C PRO A 62 -9.07 3.95 -9.17
N LEU A 63 -10.19 4.67 -9.24
CA LEU A 63 -11.54 4.08 -9.18
C LEU A 63 -12.15 3.83 -10.54
N LEU A 64 -11.57 4.39 -11.61
CA LEU A 64 -12.12 4.28 -12.96
C LEU A 64 -11.64 3.05 -13.70
N TYR A 65 -10.39 2.67 -13.45
CA TYR A 65 -9.71 1.63 -14.19
C TYR A 65 -9.13 0.58 -13.24
N ALA A 66 -9.10 -0.65 -13.72
CA ALA A 66 -8.40 -1.74 -13.03
C ALA A 66 -7.04 -1.94 -13.69
N CYS A 67 -5.97 -1.91 -12.91
CA CYS A 67 -4.65 -2.29 -13.38
C CYS A 67 -4.41 -3.80 -13.22
N PRO A 68 -3.58 -4.42 -14.05
CA PRO A 68 -3.10 -5.78 -13.84
C PRO A 68 -2.42 -5.90 -12.47
N ALA A 69 -2.70 -6.98 -11.76
CA ALA A 69 -2.11 -7.21 -10.45
C ALA A 69 -1.93 -8.72 -10.20
N ALA A 70 -0.86 -9.05 -9.50
CA ALA A 70 -0.61 -10.41 -9.03
C ALA A 70 -0.13 -10.36 -7.58
N ILE A 71 -0.34 -11.44 -6.85
CA ILE A 71 0.14 -11.59 -5.48
C ILE A 71 0.91 -12.90 -5.34
N HIS A 72 2.05 -12.81 -4.68
CA HIS A 72 2.80 -13.96 -4.19
C HIS A 72 2.85 -13.91 -2.68
N SER A 73 2.43 -15.00 -2.02
CA SER A 73 2.56 -15.17 -0.58
C SER A 73 3.80 -16.01 -0.32
N GLN A 74 4.83 -15.39 0.24
CA GLN A 74 6.06 -16.10 0.60
C GLN A 74 5.85 -17.00 1.82
N ASN A 75 4.95 -16.60 2.72
CA ASN A 75 4.59 -17.35 3.94
C ASN A 75 3.30 -16.79 4.56
N GLY A 76 2.88 -17.33 5.68
CA GLY A 76 1.66 -16.93 6.39
C GLY A 76 1.84 -15.87 7.48
N ASN A 77 2.98 -15.22 7.58
CA ASN A 77 3.25 -14.25 8.65
C ASN A 77 2.59 -12.88 8.45
N GLY A 78 2.18 -12.57 7.26
CA GLY A 78 1.41 -11.39 6.95
C GLY A 78 0.11 -11.79 6.29
N GLU A 79 -0.79 -10.85 6.18
CA GLU A 79 -2.03 -11.04 5.44
C GLU A 79 -2.24 -9.90 4.45
N MET A 80 -3.02 -10.18 3.41
CA MET A 80 -3.48 -9.18 2.47
C MET A 80 -4.96 -9.37 2.22
N THR A 81 -5.77 -8.42 2.65
CA THR A 81 -7.18 -8.38 2.27
C THR A 81 -7.29 -8.22 0.76
N GLY A 82 -8.31 -8.81 0.15
CA GLY A 82 -8.47 -8.73 -1.30
C GLY A 82 -7.58 -9.67 -2.13
N SER A 83 -6.72 -10.44 -1.50
CA SER A 83 -5.83 -11.36 -2.20
C SER A 83 -6.56 -12.38 -3.06
N HIS A 84 -7.73 -12.86 -2.62
CA HIS A 84 -8.55 -13.80 -3.38
C HIS A 84 -9.03 -13.18 -4.69
N TRP A 85 -9.55 -11.95 -4.64
CA TRP A 85 -9.97 -11.25 -5.85
C TRP A 85 -8.83 -11.02 -6.85
N ILE A 86 -7.65 -10.62 -6.35
CA ILE A 86 -6.47 -10.43 -7.21
C ILE A 86 -6.08 -11.75 -7.88
N ARG A 87 -6.10 -12.87 -7.14
CA ARG A 87 -5.80 -14.20 -7.72
C ARG A 87 -6.80 -14.63 -8.78
N ASP A 88 -8.09 -14.37 -8.54
CA ASP A 88 -9.16 -14.79 -9.45
C ASP A 88 -9.23 -13.89 -10.70
N SER A 89 -9.12 -12.57 -10.52
CA SER A 89 -9.32 -11.60 -11.60
C SER A 89 -8.03 -11.18 -12.32
N GLY A 90 -6.88 -11.32 -11.68
CA GLY A 90 -5.61 -10.76 -12.15
C GLY A 90 -5.59 -9.22 -12.16
N ARG A 91 -6.50 -8.58 -11.44
CA ARG A 91 -6.70 -7.13 -11.48
C ARG A 91 -6.97 -6.53 -10.11
N MET A 92 -6.66 -5.23 -9.99
CA MET A 92 -7.05 -4.41 -8.85
C MET A 92 -7.42 -3.00 -9.30
N SER A 93 -8.27 -2.31 -8.54
CA SER A 93 -8.76 -0.96 -8.87
C SER A 93 -8.92 -0.09 -7.62
N SER A 94 -8.02 -0.21 -6.67
CA SER A 94 -8.07 0.47 -5.38
C SER A 94 -6.66 0.82 -4.92
N PRO A 95 -6.49 1.70 -3.93
CA PRO A 95 -5.20 1.88 -3.29
C PRO A 95 -4.70 0.59 -2.65
N VAL A 96 -3.39 0.41 -2.60
CA VAL A 96 -2.72 -0.59 -1.76
C VAL A 96 -2.30 0.09 -0.48
N LEU A 97 -2.71 -0.46 0.66
CA LEU A 97 -2.33 0.07 1.96
C LEU A 97 -1.38 -0.90 2.66
N ILE A 98 -0.34 -0.36 3.25
CA ILE A 98 0.65 -1.12 4.02
C ILE A 98 0.66 -0.57 5.44
N THR A 99 0.39 -1.43 6.40
CA THR A 99 0.32 -1.04 7.81
C THR A 99 0.71 -2.20 8.73
N ASN A 100 0.71 -1.98 10.04
CA ASN A 100 0.88 -3.05 11.01
C ASN A 100 -0.39 -3.91 11.12
N THR A 101 -0.25 -5.14 11.61
CA THR A 101 -1.33 -6.13 11.67
C THR A 101 -2.56 -5.64 12.46
N HIS A 102 -2.36 -4.92 13.56
CA HIS A 102 -3.48 -4.45 14.37
C HIS A 102 -4.25 -3.28 13.75
N ALA A 103 -3.66 -2.59 12.78
CA ALA A 103 -4.25 -1.45 12.09
C ALA A 103 -4.94 -1.80 10.77
N VAL A 104 -4.93 -3.07 10.34
CA VAL A 104 -5.53 -3.52 9.07
C VAL A 104 -6.99 -3.08 8.95
N GLY A 105 -7.79 -3.33 9.98
CA GLY A 105 -9.21 -2.95 9.99
C GLY A 105 -9.43 -1.45 9.85
N ALA A 106 -8.65 -0.65 10.58
CA ALA A 106 -8.72 0.81 10.51
C ALA A 106 -8.29 1.33 9.13
N ALA A 107 -7.19 0.81 8.59
CA ALA A 107 -6.70 1.16 7.26
C ALA A 107 -7.72 0.80 6.16
N HIS A 108 -8.32 -0.39 6.24
CA HIS A 108 -9.39 -0.82 5.33
C HIS A 108 -10.60 0.11 5.39
N SER A 109 -11.10 0.42 6.58
CA SER A 109 -12.24 1.32 6.76
C SER A 109 -11.93 2.74 6.26
N GLY A 110 -10.73 3.24 6.49
CA GLY A 110 -10.27 4.53 5.97
C GLY A 110 -10.21 4.56 4.45
N ALA A 111 -9.72 3.50 3.81
CA ALA A 111 -9.71 3.39 2.36
C ALA A 111 -11.13 3.34 1.78
N VAL A 112 -12.05 2.60 2.40
CA VAL A 112 -13.46 2.59 1.98
C VAL A 112 -14.05 4.00 2.05
N ALA A 113 -13.87 4.70 3.16
CA ALA A 113 -14.38 6.06 3.33
C ALA A 113 -13.82 7.03 2.27
N TRP A 114 -12.51 6.96 2.00
CA TRP A 114 -11.86 7.74 0.95
C TRP A 114 -12.42 7.42 -0.44
N MET A 115 -12.59 6.13 -0.77
CA MET A 115 -13.14 5.71 -2.07
C MET A 115 -14.59 6.19 -2.24
N VAL A 116 -15.41 6.15 -1.18
CA VAL A 116 -16.78 6.68 -1.20
C VAL A 116 -16.77 8.17 -1.50
N GLU A 117 -15.87 8.92 -0.89
CA GLU A 117 -15.75 10.37 -1.12
C GLU A 117 -15.27 10.67 -2.55
N CYS A 118 -14.31 9.93 -3.06
CA CYS A 118 -13.88 10.05 -4.46
C CYS A 118 -15.03 9.84 -5.45
N VAL A 119 -15.89 8.84 -5.21
CA VAL A 119 -17.04 8.55 -6.09
C VAL A 119 -18.11 9.64 -6.01
N LYS A 120 -18.39 10.18 -4.83
CA LYS A 120 -19.35 11.30 -4.68
C LYS A 120 -18.93 12.53 -5.48
N ASN A 121 -17.62 12.76 -5.59
CA ASN A 121 -17.05 13.91 -6.27
C ASN A 121 -16.83 13.69 -7.78
N THR A 122 -17.18 12.50 -8.28
CA THR A 122 -17.09 12.17 -9.71
C THR A 122 -18.46 11.90 -10.29
N SER A 123 -18.64 12.11 -11.60
CA SER A 123 -19.88 11.82 -12.33
C SER A 123 -20.27 10.33 -12.37
N ILE A 124 -19.56 9.48 -11.64
CA ILE A 124 -19.73 8.02 -11.59
C ILE A 124 -20.59 7.59 -10.38
N ALA A 125 -21.23 8.51 -9.71
CA ALA A 125 -22.03 8.28 -8.50
C ALA A 125 -23.15 7.20 -8.61
N SER A 126 -23.45 6.73 -9.82
CA SER A 126 -24.45 5.69 -10.07
C SER A 126 -23.89 4.24 -10.08
N GLN A 127 -22.58 4.06 -9.98
CA GLN A 127 -21.96 2.73 -10.04
C GLN A 127 -21.77 2.16 -8.61
N PRO A 128 -22.20 0.94 -8.34
CA PRO A 128 -21.94 0.31 -7.05
C PRO A 128 -20.43 0.10 -6.86
N ILE A 129 -19.91 0.55 -5.73
CA ILE A 129 -18.50 0.34 -5.35
C ILE A 129 -18.34 -1.12 -4.90
N GLN A 130 -18.22 -2.02 -5.83
CA GLN A 130 -17.83 -3.41 -5.55
C GLN A 130 -16.32 -3.55 -5.78
N ARG A 131 -15.52 -3.10 -4.83
CA ARG A 131 -14.06 -3.15 -4.99
C ARG A 131 -13.41 -3.70 -3.74
N THR A 132 -12.56 -4.66 -3.97
CA THR A 132 -11.76 -5.27 -2.91
C THR A 132 -10.53 -4.43 -2.66
N ILE A 133 -10.35 -3.99 -1.43
CA ILE A 133 -9.23 -3.14 -1.04
C ILE A 133 -8.11 -4.03 -0.51
N PRO A 134 -6.96 -4.08 -1.18
CA PRO A 134 -5.80 -4.77 -0.65
C PRO A 134 -5.18 -3.96 0.50
N VAL A 135 -5.29 -4.46 1.71
CA VAL A 135 -4.53 -3.97 2.85
C VAL A 135 -3.52 -5.04 3.22
N LEU A 136 -2.27 -4.72 3.02
CA LEU A 136 -1.14 -5.57 3.36
C LEU A 136 -0.71 -5.31 4.79
N SER A 137 -0.68 -6.34 5.61
CA SER A 137 -0.14 -6.27 6.95
C SER A 137 1.17 -7.02 7.07
N PHE A 138 2.09 -6.47 7.83
CA PHE A 138 3.33 -7.13 8.22
C PHE A 138 3.27 -7.45 9.72
N TYR A 139 3.37 -8.73 10.02
CA TYR A 139 3.52 -9.18 11.40
C TYR A 139 5.00 -9.18 11.77
N ASN A 140 5.35 -8.25 12.66
CA ASN A 140 6.54 -8.18 13.48
C ASN A 140 7.94 -8.03 12.85
N LEU A 141 8.64 -7.08 13.43
CA LEU A 141 9.97 -6.55 13.20
C LEU A 141 11.14 -7.54 13.35
N TYR A 142 10.91 -8.78 13.76
CA TYR A 142 11.99 -9.72 14.07
C TYR A 142 12.14 -10.93 13.14
N ASN A 143 11.17 -11.19 12.28
CA ASN A 143 11.27 -12.27 11.29
C ASN A 143 11.03 -11.72 9.88
N ASN A 144 12.09 -11.69 9.13
CA ASN A 144 12.35 -11.21 7.79
C ASN A 144 11.49 -11.90 6.70
N GLN A 145 10.15 -11.85 6.80
CA GLN A 145 9.29 -12.62 5.91
C GLN A 145 8.15 -11.74 5.40
N SER A 146 8.21 -11.42 4.13
CA SER A 146 7.33 -10.48 3.45
C SER A 146 6.43 -11.19 2.45
N GLN A 147 5.17 -10.78 2.39
CA GLN A 147 4.36 -11.05 1.20
C GLN A 147 4.78 -10.08 0.11
N ILE A 148 4.92 -10.58 -1.11
CA ILE A 148 5.26 -9.76 -2.25
C ILE A 148 3.99 -9.55 -3.07
N LEU A 149 3.60 -8.29 -3.20
CA LEU A 149 2.61 -7.87 -4.18
C LEU A 149 3.38 -7.42 -5.44
N ALA A 150 3.15 -8.08 -6.56
CA ALA A 150 3.58 -7.60 -7.86
C ALA A 150 2.40 -6.85 -8.50
N ILE A 151 2.60 -5.59 -8.80
CA ILE A 151 1.70 -4.79 -9.63
C ILE A 151 2.40 -4.67 -10.98
N CYS A 152 1.81 -5.23 -12.02
CA CYS A 152 2.27 -5.00 -13.38
C CYS A 152 1.65 -3.70 -13.87
N LEU A 153 2.46 -2.70 -14.06
CA LEU A 153 2.11 -1.40 -14.66
C LEU A 153 2.60 -1.39 -16.11
#